data_6044778a04f081e45c393cab80df5fdd
#
_entry.id   6044778a04f081e45c393cab80df5fdd
#
_cell.length_a   1.000
_cell.length_b   1.000
_cell.length_c   1.000
_cell.angle_alpha   90.00
_cell.angle_beta   90.00
_cell.angle_gamma   90.00
#
_symmetry.space_group_name_H-M   'P 1'
#
loop_
_entity.id
_entity.type
_entity.pdbx_description
1 polymer ?
#
loop_
_entity_poly.entity_id
_entity_poly.type
_entity_poly.pdbx_seq_one_letter_code
_entity_poly.pdbx_strand_id
1 'polypeptide(L)'
;MEQNLNDKPLSNMQIARYIESLRKEMNFDDEVYGLVKSDLEDGLTQEQTEKYLDKNFNIGQMRVLSEGLHKEIPEELFNILHNNKLSGNQMKVSLEFYEKGVAVETIQEAVARGEKPVVMRRLYEEVLAQLSKAAEQYTQDSEYVKELIAQMEMVVEKINYQEERYDALNKKLSDVEVLKEDKEVTERLVKENEDKDGIISHQQDELNKASSTIARLRDSIEHKDKEMERMRDRIESLEDKIMSAAS
;
A
#
# COMPACT_ATOMS: atom_id res chain seq x y z
N MET A 1 -22.58 -14.13 -13.23
CA MET A 1 -21.15 -13.85 -13.42
C MET A 1 -20.82 -14.27 -14.85
N GLU A 2 -20.93 -13.36 -15.77
CA GLU A 2 -20.52 -13.56 -17.16
C GLU A 2 -19.00 -13.39 -17.18
N GLN A 3 -18.30 -14.51 -17.39
CA GLN A 3 -16.87 -14.48 -17.69
C GLN A 3 -16.72 -13.83 -19.08
N ASN A 4 -16.10 -12.65 -19.12
CA ASN A 4 -15.74 -11.96 -20.34
C ASN A 4 -14.89 -12.91 -21.21
N LEU A 5 -15.39 -13.25 -22.38
CA LEU A 5 -14.73 -14.10 -23.37
C LEU A 5 -13.44 -13.49 -23.96
N ASN A 6 -13.04 -12.29 -23.52
CA ASN A 6 -11.88 -11.55 -24.01
C ASN A 6 -10.55 -11.85 -23.27
N ASP A 7 -10.56 -12.66 -22.21
CA ASP A 7 -9.36 -12.93 -21.38
C ASP A 7 -8.49 -14.10 -21.83
N LYS A 8 -8.76 -14.69 -23.00
CA LYS A 8 -7.88 -15.75 -23.51
C LYS A 8 -6.77 -15.16 -24.38
N PRO A 9 -5.51 -15.58 -24.17
CA PRO A 9 -4.42 -15.17 -25.06
C PRO A 9 -4.76 -15.54 -26.51
N LEU A 10 -4.51 -14.59 -27.40
CA LEU A 10 -4.79 -14.74 -28.83
C LEU A 10 -3.90 -15.82 -29.43
N SER A 11 -4.44 -16.63 -30.31
CA SER A 11 -3.63 -17.56 -31.08
C SER A 11 -2.77 -16.82 -32.10
N ASN A 12 -1.63 -17.37 -32.48
CA ASN A 12 -0.71 -16.79 -33.48
C ASN A 12 -1.43 -16.39 -34.79
N MET A 13 -2.46 -17.16 -35.17
CA MET A 13 -3.26 -16.88 -36.38
C MET A 13 -4.16 -15.63 -36.17
N GLN A 14 -4.70 -15.43 -34.97
CA GLN A 14 -5.52 -14.25 -34.65
C GLN A 14 -4.63 -13.01 -34.56
N ILE A 15 -3.45 -13.13 -33.97
CA ILE A 15 -2.44 -12.06 -33.92
C ILE A 15 -2.05 -11.62 -35.33
N ALA A 16 -1.73 -12.61 -36.23
CA ALA A 16 -1.35 -12.30 -37.61
C ALA A 16 -2.47 -11.55 -38.34
N ARG A 17 -3.72 -12.00 -38.19
CA ARG A 17 -4.89 -11.32 -38.81
C ARG A 17 -5.08 -9.90 -38.27
N TYR A 18 -4.92 -9.72 -36.99
CA TYR A 18 -5.02 -8.38 -36.37
C TYR A 18 -3.93 -7.44 -36.89
N ILE A 19 -2.68 -7.90 -36.96
CA ILE A 19 -1.59 -7.11 -37.54
C ILE A 19 -1.85 -6.76 -39.01
N GLU A 20 -2.41 -7.67 -39.79
CA GLU A 20 -2.79 -7.40 -41.19
C GLU A 20 -3.93 -6.34 -41.26
N SER A 21 -4.90 -6.36 -40.36
CA SER A 21 -5.93 -5.32 -40.32
C SER A 21 -5.35 -3.98 -39.95
N LEU A 22 -4.49 -3.93 -38.91
CA LEU A 22 -3.80 -2.69 -38.53
C LEU A 22 -2.96 -2.10 -39.67
N ARG A 23 -2.27 -2.93 -40.46
CA ARG A 23 -1.51 -2.49 -41.64
C ARG A 23 -2.38 -1.84 -42.72
N LYS A 24 -3.64 -2.28 -42.84
CA LYS A 24 -4.60 -1.71 -43.80
C LYS A 24 -5.22 -0.40 -43.34
N GLU A 25 -5.45 -0.30 -42.03
CA GLU A 25 -6.12 0.86 -41.42
C GLU A 25 -5.15 1.97 -41.01
N MET A 26 -3.96 1.58 -40.56
CA MET A 26 -2.96 2.50 -40.02
C MET A 26 -1.62 2.27 -40.74
N ASN A 27 -0.99 3.34 -41.17
CA ASN A 27 0.32 3.31 -41.79
C ASN A 27 1.38 3.64 -40.72
N PHE A 28 1.83 2.63 -40.00
CA PHE A 28 2.95 2.71 -39.05
C PHE A 28 4.20 2.06 -39.64
N ASP A 29 5.35 2.29 -39.00
CA ASP A 29 6.60 1.60 -39.33
C ASP A 29 6.55 0.14 -38.89
N ASP A 30 7.32 -0.72 -39.56
CA ASP A 30 7.37 -2.16 -39.24
C ASP A 30 7.76 -2.48 -37.79
N GLU A 31 8.54 -1.58 -37.16
CA GLU A 31 8.90 -1.68 -35.74
C GLU A 31 7.69 -1.59 -34.82
N VAL A 32 6.68 -0.77 -35.14
CA VAL A 32 5.44 -0.65 -34.36
C VAL A 32 4.63 -1.93 -34.46
N TYR A 33 4.49 -2.49 -35.66
CA TYR A 33 3.81 -3.79 -35.82
C TYR A 33 4.54 -4.93 -35.12
N GLY A 34 5.89 -4.87 -35.08
CA GLY A 34 6.70 -5.78 -34.30
C GLY A 34 6.45 -5.68 -32.80
N LEU A 35 6.31 -4.46 -32.28
CA LEU A 35 5.98 -4.20 -30.87
C LEU A 35 4.59 -4.77 -30.53
N VAL A 36 3.56 -4.42 -31.32
CA VAL A 36 2.19 -4.92 -31.11
C VAL A 36 2.14 -6.43 -31.13
N LYS A 37 2.88 -7.06 -32.07
CA LYS A 37 2.95 -8.52 -32.14
C LYS A 37 3.54 -9.12 -30.87
N SER A 38 4.66 -8.58 -30.40
CA SER A 38 5.32 -9.03 -29.16
C SER A 38 4.37 -8.89 -27.96
N ASP A 39 3.73 -7.74 -27.83
CA ASP A 39 2.82 -7.44 -26.73
C ASP A 39 1.64 -8.40 -26.67
N LEU A 40 1.06 -8.74 -27.83
CA LEU A 40 -0.03 -9.71 -27.93
C LEU A 40 0.44 -11.14 -27.64
N GLU A 41 1.66 -11.50 -28.05
CA GLU A 41 2.30 -12.78 -27.73
C GLU A 41 2.61 -12.89 -26.23
N ASP A 42 2.97 -11.76 -25.58
CA ASP A 42 3.28 -11.65 -24.16
C ASP A 42 2.01 -11.48 -23.29
N GLY A 43 0.81 -11.46 -23.90
CA GLY A 43 -0.46 -11.57 -23.19
C GLY A 43 -1.26 -10.26 -23.05
N LEU A 44 -0.83 -9.14 -23.64
CA LEU A 44 -1.68 -7.96 -23.72
C LEU A 44 -2.87 -8.21 -24.64
N THR A 45 -3.99 -7.56 -24.35
CA THR A 45 -5.19 -7.60 -25.19
C THR A 45 -5.09 -6.62 -26.37
N GLN A 46 -5.91 -6.80 -27.40
CA GLN A 46 -6.02 -5.85 -28.50
C GLN A 46 -6.38 -4.43 -27.99
N GLU A 47 -7.34 -4.35 -27.07
CA GLU A 47 -7.76 -3.11 -26.47
C GLU A 47 -6.62 -2.39 -25.72
N GLN A 48 -5.76 -3.15 -25.04
CA GLN A 48 -4.58 -2.60 -24.37
C GLN A 48 -3.55 -2.09 -25.38
N THR A 49 -3.29 -2.84 -26.46
CA THR A 49 -2.36 -2.37 -27.49
C THR A 49 -2.84 -1.15 -28.22
N GLU A 50 -4.15 -1.00 -28.45
CA GLU A 50 -4.75 0.19 -29.05
C GLU A 50 -4.52 1.47 -28.24
N LYS A 51 -4.38 1.36 -26.90
CA LYS A 51 -4.15 2.52 -26.03
C LYS A 51 -2.89 3.31 -26.35
N TYR A 52 -1.85 2.67 -26.89
CA TYR A 52 -0.61 3.36 -27.25
C TYR A 52 -0.44 3.59 -28.75
N LEU A 53 -1.32 3.02 -29.58
CA LEU A 53 -1.25 3.16 -31.04
C LEU A 53 -1.81 4.51 -31.52
N ASP A 54 -1.00 5.55 -31.39
CA ASP A 54 -1.30 6.88 -31.89
C ASP A 54 -0.14 7.38 -32.75
N LYS A 55 -0.46 7.93 -33.95
CA LYS A 55 0.52 8.49 -34.89
C LYS A 55 1.31 9.68 -34.33
N ASN A 56 0.84 10.28 -33.25
CA ASN A 56 1.55 11.36 -32.57
C ASN A 56 2.69 10.86 -31.66
N PHE A 57 2.76 9.56 -31.40
CA PHE A 57 3.85 8.97 -30.64
C PHE A 57 4.91 8.35 -31.57
N ASN A 58 6.17 8.49 -31.18
CA ASN A 58 7.24 7.73 -31.81
C ASN A 58 7.38 6.35 -31.13
N ILE A 59 8.08 5.43 -31.80
CA ILE A 59 8.26 4.06 -31.32
C ILE A 59 8.87 3.99 -29.89
N GLY A 60 9.76 4.93 -29.53
CA GLY A 60 10.33 4.98 -28.20
C GLY A 60 9.32 5.31 -27.11
N GLN A 61 8.36 6.18 -27.40
CA GLN A 61 7.24 6.49 -26.51
C GLN A 61 6.27 5.33 -26.42
N MET A 62 5.90 4.72 -27.55
CA MET A 62 5.03 3.54 -27.59
C MET A 62 5.61 2.37 -26.78
N ARG A 63 6.92 2.12 -26.87
CA ARG A 63 7.58 1.08 -26.06
C ARG A 63 7.45 1.33 -24.55
N VAL A 64 7.54 2.58 -24.08
CA VAL A 64 7.37 2.89 -22.66
C VAL A 64 5.92 2.72 -22.22
N LEU A 65 4.95 3.10 -23.07
CA LEU A 65 3.53 2.87 -22.78
C LEU A 65 3.19 1.38 -22.75
N SER A 66 3.71 0.59 -23.69
CA SER A 66 3.63 -0.86 -23.70
C SER A 66 4.22 -1.47 -22.42
N GLU A 67 5.42 -1.05 -22.04
CA GLU A 67 6.07 -1.48 -20.78
C GLU A 67 5.20 -1.15 -19.56
N GLY A 68 4.57 0.04 -19.53
CA GLY A 68 3.64 0.42 -18.48
C GLY A 68 2.41 -0.48 -18.40
N LEU A 69 1.86 -0.89 -19.56
CA LEU A 69 0.72 -1.82 -19.61
C LEU A 69 1.10 -3.21 -19.11
N HIS A 70 2.28 -3.73 -19.48
CA HIS A 70 2.79 -5.02 -18.96
C HIS A 70 3.03 -4.99 -17.44
N LYS A 71 3.37 -3.84 -16.88
CA LYS A 71 3.59 -3.64 -15.45
C LYS A 71 2.31 -3.28 -14.69
N GLU A 72 1.16 -3.26 -15.36
CA GLU A 72 -0.15 -2.94 -14.78
C GLU A 72 -0.12 -1.64 -13.96
N ILE A 73 0.55 -0.60 -14.48
CA ILE A 73 0.61 0.70 -13.78
C ILE A 73 -0.79 1.31 -13.63
N PRO A 74 -1.03 2.13 -12.58
CA PRO A 74 -2.30 2.81 -12.39
C PRO A 74 -2.68 3.65 -13.60
N GLU A 75 -3.98 3.69 -13.88
CA GLU A 75 -4.51 4.46 -15.02
C GLU A 75 -4.13 5.95 -14.94
N GLU A 76 -4.04 6.50 -13.74
CA GLU A 76 -3.59 7.88 -13.51
C GLU A 76 -2.18 8.11 -14.05
N LEU A 77 -1.25 7.21 -13.73
CA LEU A 77 0.11 7.30 -14.24
C LEU A 77 0.15 7.08 -15.76
N PHE A 78 -0.60 6.10 -16.27
CA PHE A 78 -0.69 5.87 -17.71
C PHE A 78 -1.13 7.12 -18.44
N ASN A 79 -2.17 7.82 -17.96
CA ASN A 79 -2.68 9.06 -18.54
C ASN A 79 -1.66 10.20 -18.51
N ILE A 80 -0.84 10.29 -17.46
CA ILE A 80 0.26 11.26 -17.39
C ILE A 80 1.33 10.95 -18.45
N LEU A 81 1.68 9.68 -18.62
CA LEU A 81 2.67 9.24 -19.60
C LEU A 81 2.12 9.32 -21.04
N HIS A 82 0.81 9.13 -21.23
CA HIS A 82 0.15 9.21 -22.54
C HIS A 82 0.05 10.67 -23.04
N ASN A 83 1.21 11.31 -23.11
CA ASN A 83 1.37 12.70 -23.54
C ASN A 83 2.47 12.78 -24.61
N ASN A 84 2.09 13.07 -25.85
CA ASN A 84 2.98 13.13 -26.99
C ASN A 84 4.08 14.24 -26.90
N LYS A 85 3.90 15.20 -25.99
CA LYS A 85 4.91 16.23 -25.73
C LYS A 85 6.09 15.71 -24.89
N LEU A 86 5.93 14.60 -24.19
CA LEU A 86 6.99 13.99 -23.43
C LEU A 86 7.92 13.20 -24.35
N SER A 87 9.21 13.35 -24.16
CA SER A 87 10.17 12.46 -24.80
C SER A 87 10.10 11.04 -24.20
N GLY A 88 10.41 10.02 -24.97
CA GLY A 88 10.48 8.64 -24.47
C GLY A 88 11.40 8.49 -23.25
N ASN A 89 12.44 9.31 -23.14
CA ASN A 89 13.33 9.32 -21.97
C ASN A 89 12.67 9.91 -20.72
N GLN A 90 11.83 10.95 -20.85
CA GLN A 90 11.06 11.48 -19.72
C GLN A 90 10.05 10.44 -19.22
N MET A 91 9.33 9.81 -20.14
CA MET A 91 8.38 8.75 -19.84
C MET A 91 9.07 7.56 -19.14
N LYS A 92 10.25 7.14 -19.67
CA LYS A 92 11.02 6.03 -19.10
C LYS A 92 11.52 6.36 -17.68
N VAL A 93 12.04 7.56 -17.45
CA VAL A 93 12.47 7.99 -16.11
C VAL A 93 11.28 8.02 -15.14
N SER A 94 10.13 8.50 -15.57
CA SER A 94 8.91 8.52 -14.75
C SER A 94 8.46 7.11 -14.36
N LEU A 95 8.45 6.18 -15.31
CA LEU A 95 8.10 4.79 -15.06
C LEU A 95 9.10 4.10 -14.12
N GLU A 96 10.40 4.26 -14.35
CA GLU A 96 11.48 3.71 -13.52
C GLU A 96 11.37 4.17 -12.06
N PHE A 97 11.07 5.44 -11.82
CA PHE A 97 11.01 6.00 -10.48
C PHE A 97 9.67 5.74 -9.78
N TYR A 98 8.59 5.58 -10.54
CA TYR A 98 7.33 5.05 -9.99
C TYR A 98 7.54 3.65 -9.39
N GLU A 99 8.24 2.77 -10.09
CA GLU A 99 8.60 1.42 -9.59
C GLU A 99 9.46 1.45 -8.32
N LYS A 100 10.25 2.50 -8.16
CA LYS A 100 11.05 2.73 -6.95
C LYS A 100 10.26 3.35 -5.80
N GLY A 101 8.97 3.64 -6.02
CA GLY A 101 8.08 4.15 -4.98
C GLY A 101 7.89 5.67 -4.96
N VAL A 102 8.24 6.38 -6.04
CA VAL A 102 7.88 7.80 -6.18
C VAL A 102 6.38 7.90 -6.46
N ALA A 103 5.70 8.76 -5.73
CA ALA A 103 4.26 8.98 -5.85
C ALA A 103 3.88 9.56 -7.23
N VAL A 104 2.68 9.19 -7.71
CA VAL A 104 2.16 9.62 -9.03
C VAL A 104 2.06 11.14 -9.11
N GLU A 105 1.68 11.79 -8.01
CA GLU A 105 1.56 13.25 -7.91
C GLU A 105 2.89 13.96 -8.15
N THR A 106 3.97 13.44 -7.57
CA THR A 106 5.34 13.99 -7.79
C THR A 106 5.77 13.84 -9.25
N ILE A 107 5.42 12.71 -9.89
CA ILE A 107 5.68 12.49 -11.31
C ILE A 107 4.87 13.48 -12.15
N GLN A 108 3.59 13.65 -11.84
CA GLN A 108 2.71 14.58 -12.53
C GLN A 108 3.24 16.01 -12.48
N GLU A 109 3.72 16.47 -11.32
CA GLU A 109 4.29 17.80 -11.18
C GLU A 109 5.54 17.99 -12.01
N ALA A 110 6.47 17.04 -11.97
CA ALA A 110 7.71 17.11 -12.76
C ALA A 110 7.42 17.13 -14.27
N VAL A 111 6.45 16.32 -14.71
CA VAL A 111 5.98 16.29 -16.09
C VAL A 111 5.30 17.62 -16.48
N ALA A 112 4.43 18.16 -15.63
CA ALA A 112 3.73 19.42 -15.89
C ALA A 112 4.69 20.62 -16.02
N ARG A 113 5.79 20.60 -15.28
CA ARG A 113 6.87 21.61 -15.37
C ARG A 113 7.75 21.45 -16.63
N GLY A 114 7.62 20.37 -17.38
CA GLY A 114 8.37 20.12 -18.60
C GLY A 114 9.87 19.84 -18.37
N GLU A 115 10.21 19.25 -17.22
CA GLU A 115 11.59 19.06 -16.82
C GLU A 115 12.35 18.07 -17.71
N LYS A 116 13.65 18.32 -17.89
CA LYS A 116 14.51 17.41 -18.63
C LYS A 116 14.71 16.10 -17.88
N PRO A 117 14.90 14.95 -18.57
CA PRO A 117 15.04 13.63 -17.93
C PRO A 117 16.11 13.58 -16.82
N VAL A 118 17.21 14.30 -16.98
CA VAL A 118 18.30 14.36 -15.98
C VAL A 118 17.85 15.09 -14.71
N VAL A 119 17.06 16.17 -14.87
CA VAL A 119 16.54 16.95 -13.74
C VAL A 119 15.46 16.13 -13.00
N MET A 120 14.56 15.48 -13.76
CA MET A 120 13.57 14.57 -13.19
C MET A 120 14.21 13.46 -12.36
N ARG A 121 15.27 12.82 -12.90
CA ARG A 121 15.99 11.76 -12.19
C ARG A 121 16.56 12.26 -10.86
N ARG A 122 17.24 13.40 -10.85
CA ARG A 122 17.82 13.98 -9.64
C ARG A 122 16.75 14.34 -8.60
N LEU A 123 15.64 14.92 -9.05
CA LEU A 123 14.49 15.23 -8.21
C LEU A 123 13.93 13.97 -7.53
N TYR A 124 13.68 12.92 -8.31
CA TYR A 124 13.11 11.68 -7.79
C TYR A 124 14.10 10.95 -6.86
N GLU A 125 15.41 10.99 -7.13
CA GLU A 125 16.43 10.46 -6.23
C GLU A 125 16.42 11.18 -4.87
N GLU A 126 16.24 12.50 -4.88
CA GLU A 126 16.16 13.29 -3.65
C GLU A 126 14.89 12.96 -2.85
N VAL A 127 13.74 12.82 -3.51
CA VAL A 127 12.47 12.38 -2.90
C VAL A 127 12.63 11.00 -2.25
N LEU A 128 13.19 10.02 -2.96
CA LEU A 128 13.45 8.69 -2.43
C LEU A 128 14.38 8.70 -1.22
N ALA A 129 15.44 9.52 -1.24
CA ALA A 129 16.36 9.66 -0.11
C ALA A 129 15.67 10.25 1.13
N GLN A 130 14.73 11.18 0.96
CA GLN A 130 13.95 11.73 2.07
C GLN A 130 12.93 10.72 2.62
N LEU A 131 12.26 9.96 1.72
CA LEU A 131 11.35 8.88 2.11
C LEU A 131 12.08 7.76 2.88
N SER A 132 13.28 7.39 2.45
CA SER A 132 14.11 6.39 3.14
C SER A 132 14.46 6.84 4.56
N LYS A 133 14.91 8.10 4.73
CA LYS A 133 15.20 8.66 6.07
C LYS A 133 13.96 8.69 6.97
N ALA A 134 12.80 9.05 6.41
CA ALA A 134 11.55 9.03 7.16
C ALA A 134 11.15 7.60 7.55
N ALA A 135 11.33 6.61 6.66
CA ALA A 135 11.04 5.20 6.93
C ALA A 135 11.96 4.61 8.03
N GLU A 136 13.25 5.00 8.07
CA GLU A 136 14.17 4.57 9.14
C GLU A 136 13.73 5.06 10.51
N GLN A 137 13.22 6.29 10.62
CA GLN A 137 12.64 6.81 11.86
C GLN A 137 11.35 6.08 12.26
N TYR A 138 10.50 5.73 11.27
CA TYR A 138 9.27 4.97 11.50
C TYR A 138 9.50 3.54 11.99
N THR A 139 10.60 2.91 11.57
CA THR A 139 10.90 1.51 11.95
C THR A 139 11.24 1.39 13.43
N GLN A 140 11.90 2.38 14.02
CA GLN A 140 12.18 2.40 15.46
C GLN A 140 10.90 2.52 16.31
N ASP A 141 9.94 3.33 15.88
CA ASP A 141 8.66 3.48 16.58
C ASP A 141 7.73 2.27 16.37
N SER A 142 7.84 1.59 15.23
CA SER A 142 7.08 0.37 14.90
C SER A 142 7.45 -0.83 15.77
N GLU A 143 8.69 -0.97 16.23
CA GLU A 143 9.08 -2.03 17.17
C GLU A 143 8.41 -1.84 18.53
N TYR A 144 8.34 -0.61 19.02
CA TYR A 144 7.64 -0.28 20.28
C TYR A 144 6.13 -0.60 20.20
N VAL A 145 5.50 -0.31 19.06
CA VAL A 145 4.09 -0.65 18.82
C VAL A 145 3.89 -2.17 18.76
N LYS A 146 4.79 -2.92 18.13
CA LYS A 146 4.74 -4.39 18.08
C LYS A 146 4.90 -5.01 19.47
N GLU A 147 5.82 -4.50 20.27
CA GLU A 147 6.01 -4.97 21.65
C GLU A 147 4.79 -4.68 22.51
N LEU A 148 4.16 -3.51 22.34
CA LEU A 148 2.92 -3.16 23.02
C LEU A 148 1.75 -4.07 22.61
N ILE A 149 1.61 -4.36 21.32
CA ILE A 149 0.59 -5.31 20.82
C ILE A 149 0.80 -6.68 21.45
N ALA A 150 2.03 -7.19 21.47
CA ALA A 150 2.36 -8.49 22.10
C ALA A 150 2.03 -8.50 23.61
N GLN A 151 2.29 -7.40 24.32
CA GLN A 151 1.91 -7.27 25.74
C GLN A 151 0.39 -7.23 25.92
N MET A 152 -0.34 -6.55 25.03
CA MET A 152 -1.81 -6.53 25.04
C MET A 152 -2.40 -7.92 24.77
N GLU A 153 -1.85 -8.68 23.82
CA GLU A 153 -2.27 -10.05 23.53
C GLU A 153 -2.10 -10.96 24.76
N MET A 154 -0.97 -10.86 25.46
CA MET A 154 -0.77 -11.61 26.72
C MET A 154 -1.77 -11.22 27.82
N VAL A 155 -2.15 -9.93 27.90
CA VAL A 155 -3.16 -9.47 28.86
C VAL A 155 -4.54 -10.03 28.50
N VAL A 156 -4.92 -10.03 27.23
CA VAL A 156 -6.18 -10.60 26.73
C VAL A 156 -6.24 -12.10 26.99
N GLU A 157 -5.17 -12.85 26.74
CA GLU A 157 -5.10 -14.28 27.06
C GLU A 157 -5.30 -14.55 28.57
N LYS A 158 -4.67 -13.73 29.43
CA LYS A 158 -4.87 -13.85 30.89
C LYS A 158 -6.31 -13.54 31.31
N ILE A 159 -6.95 -12.56 30.69
CA ILE A 159 -8.35 -12.21 30.94
C ILE A 159 -9.25 -13.38 30.54
N ASN A 160 -9.09 -13.92 29.32
CA ASN A 160 -9.88 -15.05 28.82
C ASN A 160 -9.71 -16.29 29.74
N TYR A 161 -8.48 -16.58 30.17
CA TYR A 161 -8.22 -17.68 31.12
C TYR A 161 -8.94 -17.45 32.47
N GLN A 162 -9.00 -16.21 32.96
CA GLN A 162 -9.72 -15.89 34.19
C GLN A 162 -11.23 -15.95 34.02
N GLU A 163 -11.77 -15.54 32.87
CA GLU A 163 -13.19 -15.70 32.54
C GLU A 163 -13.61 -17.17 32.52
N GLU A 164 -12.84 -18.05 31.87
CA GLU A 164 -13.11 -19.49 31.86
C GLU A 164 -13.12 -20.08 33.29
N ARG A 165 -12.18 -19.64 34.15
CA ARG A 165 -12.16 -20.06 35.56
C ARG A 165 -13.36 -19.52 36.34
N TYR A 166 -13.79 -18.29 36.04
CA TYR A 166 -14.97 -17.66 36.65
C TYR A 166 -16.25 -18.41 36.28
N ASP A 167 -16.40 -18.74 35.01
CA ASP A 167 -17.55 -19.50 34.50
C ASP A 167 -17.60 -20.91 35.10
N ALA A 168 -16.45 -21.58 35.18
CA ALA A 168 -16.37 -22.87 35.82
C ALA A 168 -16.73 -22.81 37.31
N LEU A 169 -16.41 -21.72 38.00
CA LEU A 169 -16.76 -21.51 39.40
C LEU A 169 -18.23 -21.16 39.58
N ASN A 170 -18.77 -20.30 38.72
CA ASN A 170 -20.21 -19.99 38.72
C ASN A 170 -21.07 -21.24 38.46
N LYS A 171 -20.60 -22.11 37.55
CA LYS A 171 -21.25 -23.39 37.34
C LYS A 171 -21.25 -24.26 38.60
N LYS A 172 -20.10 -24.35 39.31
CA LYS A 172 -20.00 -25.06 40.59
C LYS A 172 -20.89 -24.41 41.66
N LEU A 173 -21.01 -23.11 41.68
CA LEU A 173 -21.87 -22.38 42.61
C LEU A 173 -23.35 -22.71 42.36
N SER A 174 -23.77 -22.73 41.10
CA SER A 174 -25.10 -23.14 40.69
C SER A 174 -25.41 -24.61 41.08
N ASP A 175 -24.43 -25.49 40.91
CA ASP A 175 -24.55 -26.90 41.35
C ASP A 175 -24.69 -27.03 42.87
N VAL A 176 -24.08 -26.11 43.64
CA VAL A 176 -24.17 -26.08 45.13
C VAL A 176 -25.51 -25.45 45.61
N GLU A 177 -26.08 -24.47 44.87
CA GLU A 177 -27.41 -23.96 45.17
C GLU A 177 -28.49 -25.05 45.07
N VAL A 178 -28.25 -26.04 44.23
CA VAL A 178 -29.14 -27.24 44.10
C VAL A 178 -28.93 -28.20 45.29
N LEU A 179 -27.73 -28.16 45.92
CA LEU A 179 -27.36 -29.01 47.08
C LEU A 179 -27.34 -28.14 48.36
N LYS A 180 -28.44 -27.69 48.88
CA LYS A 180 -28.61 -26.73 49.99
C LYS A 180 -28.00 -27.12 51.35
N GLU A 181 -27.09 -28.07 51.50
CA GLU A 181 -26.64 -28.58 52.80
C GLU A 181 -25.15 -28.44 53.12
N ASP A 182 -24.30 -27.86 52.24
CA ASP A 182 -22.85 -27.81 52.55
C ASP A 182 -22.33 -26.37 52.74
N LYS A 183 -22.45 -25.89 53.96
CA LYS A 183 -22.04 -24.55 54.43
C LYS A 183 -20.54 -24.28 54.22
N GLU A 184 -19.69 -25.34 54.39
CA GLU A 184 -18.24 -25.23 54.21
C GLU A 184 -17.84 -24.99 52.73
N VAL A 185 -18.57 -25.62 51.79
CA VAL A 185 -18.33 -25.41 50.35
C VAL A 185 -18.74 -24.01 49.93
N THR A 186 -19.85 -23.49 50.48
CA THR A 186 -20.33 -22.14 50.22
C THR A 186 -19.33 -21.09 50.72
N GLU A 187 -18.78 -21.24 51.92
CA GLU A 187 -17.77 -20.35 52.51
C GLU A 187 -16.46 -20.35 51.72
N ARG A 188 -16.05 -21.51 51.23
CA ARG A 188 -14.86 -21.63 50.37
C ARG A 188 -15.04 -20.96 49.01
N LEU A 189 -16.20 -21.16 48.40
CA LEU A 189 -16.56 -20.53 47.11
C LEU A 189 -16.73 -19.00 47.20
N VAL A 190 -17.25 -18.49 48.30
CA VAL A 190 -17.32 -17.06 48.58
C VAL A 190 -15.91 -16.48 48.66
N LYS A 191 -15.01 -17.13 49.42
CA LYS A 191 -13.63 -16.66 49.50
C LYS A 191 -12.89 -16.70 48.15
N GLU A 192 -13.13 -17.76 47.39
CA GLU A 192 -12.56 -17.91 46.03
C GLU A 192 -13.09 -16.86 45.05
N ASN A 193 -14.32 -16.39 45.23
CA ASN A 193 -14.89 -15.26 44.49
C ASN A 193 -14.27 -13.92 44.92
N GLU A 194 -14.09 -13.69 46.22
CA GLU A 194 -13.42 -12.48 46.73
C GLU A 194 -11.96 -12.37 46.20
N ASP A 195 -11.23 -13.50 46.15
CA ASP A 195 -9.88 -13.55 45.58
C ASP A 195 -9.90 -13.22 44.08
N LYS A 196 -10.92 -13.68 43.33
CA LYS A 196 -11.10 -13.36 41.92
C LYS A 196 -11.46 -11.90 41.67
N ASP A 197 -12.32 -11.33 42.50
CA ASP A 197 -12.66 -9.90 42.39
C ASP A 197 -11.41 -9.04 42.57
N GLY A 198 -10.50 -9.46 43.46
CA GLY A 198 -9.19 -8.83 43.62
C GLY A 198 -8.34 -8.90 42.35
N ILE A 199 -8.33 -10.08 41.68
CA ILE A 199 -7.59 -10.27 40.42
C ILE A 199 -8.20 -9.43 39.30
N ILE A 200 -9.53 -9.42 39.17
CA ILE A 200 -10.26 -8.63 38.17
C ILE A 200 -9.97 -7.13 38.35
N SER A 201 -9.97 -6.66 39.61
CA SER A 201 -9.64 -5.26 39.92
C SER A 201 -8.21 -4.92 39.51
N HIS A 202 -7.25 -5.80 39.79
CA HIS A 202 -5.86 -5.60 39.36
C HIS A 202 -5.71 -5.57 37.83
N GLN A 203 -6.40 -6.48 37.13
CA GLN A 203 -6.40 -6.51 35.65
C GLN A 203 -7.05 -5.27 35.06
N GLN A 204 -8.11 -4.75 35.68
CA GLN A 204 -8.72 -3.49 35.27
C GLN A 204 -7.76 -2.30 35.41
N ASP A 205 -6.95 -2.29 36.46
CA ASP A 205 -5.91 -1.28 36.63
C ASP A 205 -4.80 -1.39 35.57
N GLU A 206 -4.40 -2.63 35.21
CA GLU A 206 -3.43 -2.86 34.13
C GLU A 206 -3.98 -2.43 32.77
N LEU A 207 -5.25 -2.72 32.49
CA LEU A 207 -5.96 -2.26 31.29
C LEU A 207 -6.03 -0.71 31.22
N ASN A 208 -6.30 -0.06 32.35
CA ASN A 208 -6.33 1.40 32.44
C ASN A 208 -4.93 2.00 32.16
N LYS A 209 -3.87 1.37 32.65
CA LYS A 209 -2.47 1.76 32.36
C LYS A 209 -2.12 1.54 30.90
N ALA A 210 -2.50 0.40 30.33
CA ALA A 210 -2.31 0.11 28.89
C ALA A 210 -3.06 1.12 28.02
N SER A 211 -4.33 1.41 28.36
CA SER A 211 -5.14 2.41 27.65
C SER A 211 -4.50 3.81 27.68
N SER A 212 -3.95 4.21 28.83
CA SER A 212 -3.23 5.46 28.97
C SER A 212 -1.97 5.51 28.13
N THR A 213 -1.28 4.38 28.01
CA THR A 213 -0.10 4.25 27.15
C THR A 213 -0.45 4.32 25.68
N ILE A 214 -1.56 3.67 25.29
CA ILE A 214 -2.09 3.74 23.91
C ILE A 214 -2.47 5.19 23.55
N ALA A 215 -3.14 5.90 24.46
CA ALA A 215 -3.47 7.30 24.24
C ALA A 215 -2.20 8.14 23.99
N ARG A 216 -1.19 7.98 24.82
CA ARG A 216 0.10 8.69 24.67
C ARG A 216 0.82 8.35 23.36
N LEU A 217 0.73 7.10 22.92
CA LEU A 217 1.32 6.67 21.64
C LEU A 217 0.55 7.23 20.45
N ARG A 218 -0.79 7.32 20.54
CA ARG A 218 -1.60 7.97 19.50
C ARG A 218 -1.23 9.45 19.35
N ASP A 219 -1.06 10.15 20.47
CA ASP A 219 -0.62 11.54 20.44
C ASP A 219 0.78 11.69 19.83
N SER A 220 1.68 10.73 20.11
CA SER A 220 3.02 10.69 19.51
C SER A 220 2.98 10.42 18.02
N ILE A 221 2.11 9.50 17.57
CA ILE A 221 1.88 9.22 16.14
C ILE A 221 1.34 10.48 15.46
N GLU A 222 0.32 11.12 16.02
CA GLU A 222 -0.24 12.36 15.45
C GLU A 222 0.82 13.48 15.36
N HIS A 223 1.70 13.57 16.36
CA HIS A 223 2.80 14.53 16.29
C HIS A 223 3.78 14.21 15.15
N LYS A 224 4.11 12.93 14.97
CA LYS A 224 5.00 12.48 13.88
C LYS A 224 4.36 12.62 12.51
N ASP A 225 3.07 12.39 12.40
CA ASP A 225 2.32 12.66 11.16
C ASP A 225 2.42 14.15 10.77
N LYS A 226 2.27 15.04 11.74
CA LYS A 226 2.47 16.48 11.53
C LYS A 226 3.93 16.83 11.16
N GLU A 227 4.91 16.14 11.72
CA GLU A 227 6.31 16.30 11.32
C GLU A 227 6.57 15.79 9.90
N MET A 228 5.97 14.67 9.53
CA MET A 228 6.04 14.16 8.17
C MET A 228 5.41 15.10 7.15
N GLU A 229 4.28 15.69 7.48
CA GLU A 229 3.63 16.71 6.65
C GLU A 229 4.56 17.91 6.43
N ARG A 230 5.18 18.42 7.50
CA ARG A 230 6.18 19.49 7.39
C ARG A 230 7.41 19.09 6.57
N MET A 231 7.82 17.81 6.64
CA MET A 231 8.93 17.32 5.81
C MET A 231 8.53 17.21 4.34
N ARG A 232 7.28 16.85 4.05
CA ARG A 232 6.72 16.88 2.68
C ARG A 232 6.74 18.31 2.12
N ASP A 233 6.23 19.28 2.89
CA ASP A 233 6.25 20.70 2.49
C ASP A 233 7.68 21.19 2.25
N ARG A 234 8.64 20.69 3.03
CA ARG A 234 10.05 21.04 2.87
C ARG A 234 10.67 20.39 1.64
N ILE A 235 10.31 19.16 1.34
CA ILE A 235 10.70 18.47 0.09
C ILE A 235 10.19 19.29 -1.10
N GLU A 236 8.92 19.62 -1.12
CA GLU A 236 8.29 20.43 -2.17
C GLU A 236 9.03 21.79 -2.34
N SER A 237 9.34 22.46 -1.23
CA SER A 237 10.12 23.71 -1.26
C SER A 237 11.54 23.52 -1.80
N LEU A 238 12.17 22.38 -1.57
CA LEU A 238 13.51 22.06 -2.11
C LEU A 238 13.44 21.70 -3.58
N GLU A 239 12.41 20.98 -3.98
CA GLU A 239 12.09 20.68 -5.37
C GLU A 239 11.95 21.98 -6.17
N ASP A 240 11.17 22.94 -5.66
CA ASP A 240 11.00 24.27 -6.27
C ASP A 240 12.32 25.04 -6.42
N LYS A 241 13.19 24.96 -5.41
CA LYS A 241 14.51 25.59 -5.47
C LYS A 241 15.44 24.93 -6.50
N ILE A 242 15.42 23.60 -6.59
CA ILE A 242 16.20 22.85 -7.58
C ILE A 242 15.72 23.22 -8.98
N MET A 243 14.40 23.26 -9.18
CA MET A 243 13.78 23.64 -10.43
C MET A 243 14.13 25.08 -10.86
N SER A 244 14.06 26.01 -9.89
CA SER A 244 14.43 27.41 -10.13
C SER A 244 15.93 27.63 -10.39
N ALA A 245 16.79 26.76 -9.87
CA ALA A 245 18.24 26.82 -10.10
C ALA A 245 18.68 26.15 -11.41
N ALA A 246 17.82 25.33 -12.02
CA ALA A 246 18.06 24.63 -13.28
C ALA A 246 17.49 25.38 -14.51
N SER A 247 16.73 26.44 -14.25
CA SER A 247 16.17 27.38 -15.28
C SER A 247 17.07 28.59 -15.48
#